data_772acc41bf4c67946f5eb826a1eb3f06
#
_entry.id   772acc41bf4c67946f5eb826a1eb3f06
#
_cell.length_a   1.000
_cell.length_b   1.000
_cell.length_c   1.000
_cell.angle_alpha   90.00
_cell.angle_beta   90.00
_cell.angle_gamma   90.00
#
_symmetry.space_group_name_H-M   'P 1'
#
loop_
_entity.id
_entity.type
_entity.pdbx_description
1 polymer ?
#
loop_
_entity_poly.entity_id
_entity_poly.type
_entity_poly.pdbx_seq_one_letter_code
_entity_poly.pdbx_strand_id
1 'polypeptide(L)'
;MIRINCFFQAADAAKYKDALRAAVALTEKSRNHAGCIAYDVFQSATRSDVFMFCETWKDDASLKAHAETPEFKKYVAEIEACGQMKLEQFEF
;
A
#
# COMPACT_ATOMS: atom_id res chain seq x y z
N MET A 1 18.36 -0.75 -3.26
CA MET A 1 17.04 -0.24 -2.90
C MET A 1 15.96 -1.28 -3.21
N ILE A 2 14.81 -1.16 -2.59
CA ILE A 2 13.69 -2.07 -2.79
C ILE A 2 12.51 -1.31 -3.34
N ARG A 3 11.91 -1.82 -4.43
CA ARG A 3 10.66 -1.33 -5.00
C ARG A 3 9.54 -2.32 -4.70
N ILE A 4 8.42 -1.81 -4.20
CA ILE A 4 7.20 -2.59 -4.01
C ILE A 4 6.10 -2.01 -4.91
N ASN A 5 5.45 -2.87 -5.66
CA ASN A 5 4.20 -2.56 -6.33
C ASN A 5 3.13 -3.46 -5.72
N CYS A 6 2.13 -2.88 -5.11
CA CYS A 6 1.06 -3.66 -4.46
C CYS A 6 -0.28 -3.30 -5.10
N PHE A 7 -0.84 -4.23 -5.86
CA PHE A 7 -2.12 -4.06 -6.54
C PHE A 7 -3.26 -4.45 -5.61
N PHE A 8 -4.35 -3.71 -5.71
CA PHE A 8 -5.58 -4.02 -4.99
C PHE A 8 -6.77 -4.01 -5.94
N GLN A 9 -7.64 -5.02 -5.82
CA GLN A 9 -8.90 -5.07 -6.53
C GLN A 9 -10.04 -5.22 -5.51
N ALA A 10 -10.99 -4.29 -5.53
CA ALA A 10 -12.11 -4.28 -4.61
C ALA A 10 -13.17 -5.32 -4.98
N ALA A 11 -13.86 -5.83 -3.95
CA ALA A 11 -14.98 -6.74 -4.15
C ALA A 11 -16.21 -6.03 -4.72
N ASP A 12 -16.41 -4.75 -4.36
CA ASP A 12 -17.49 -3.91 -4.88
C ASP A 12 -17.14 -2.42 -4.72
N ALA A 13 -17.99 -1.54 -5.23
CA ALA A 13 -17.76 -0.09 -5.25
C ALA A 13 -17.68 0.52 -3.85
N ALA A 14 -18.51 0.07 -2.92
CA ALA A 14 -18.50 0.58 -1.55
C ALA A 14 -17.20 0.19 -0.83
N LYS A 15 -16.75 -1.05 -1.01
CA LYS A 15 -15.49 -1.53 -0.46
C LYS A 15 -14.29 -0.85 -1.07
N TYR A 16 -14.36 -0.48 -2.36
CA TYR A 16 -13.31 0.31 -2.99
C TYR A 16 -13.09 1.65 -2.25
N LYS A 17 -14.17 2.36 -1.95
CA LYS A 17 -14.09 3.65 -1.24
C LYS A 17 -13.47 3.49 0.14
N ASP A 18 -13.86 2.46 0.87
CA ASP A 18 -13.32 2.19 2.20
C ASP A 18 -11.84 1.82 2.14
N ALA A 19 -11.47 0.95 1.19
CA ALA A 19 -10.07 0.56 0.99
C ALA A 19 -9.21 1.76 0.57
N LEU A 20 -9.70 2.60 -0.32
CA LEU A 20 -8.96 3.78 -0.77
C LEU A 20 -8.71 4.76 0.38
N ARG A 21 -9.70 4.95 1.25
CA ARG A 21 -9.53 5.80 2.44
C ARG A 21 -8.43 5.28 3.35
N ALA A 22 -8.42 3.98 3.61
CA ALA A 22 -7.37 3.33 4.40
C ALA A 22 -6.00 3.41 3.69
N ALA A 23 -5.99 3.24 2.37
CA ALA A 23 -4.77 3.32 1.56
C ALA A 23 -4.14 4.72 1.60
N VAL A 24 -4.95 5.77 1.52
CA VAL A 24 -4.47 7.16 1.63
C VAL A 24 -3.88 7.41 3.02
N ALA A 25 -4.57 6.96 4.07
CA ALA A 25 -4.08 7.10 5.44
C ALA A 25 -2.75 6.37 5.63
N LEU A 26 -2.63 5.14 5.13
CA LEU A 26 -1.39 4.36 5.19
C LEU A 26 -0.26 5.05 4.42
N THR A 27 -0.57 5.61 3.26
CA THR A 27 0.40 6.35 2.45
C THR A 27 0.98 7.54 3.21
N GLU A 28 0.13 8.35 3.81
CA GLU A 28 0.56 9.52 4.57
C GLU A 28 1.43 9.15 5.78
N LYS A 29 1.05 8.10 6.50
CA LYS A 29 1.84 7.59 7.64
C LYS A 29 3.18 7.00 7.18
N SER A 30 3.16 6.22 6.10
CA SER A 30 4.34 5.51 5.60
C SER A 30 5.45 6.45 5.15
N ARG A 31 5.11 7.62 4.63
CA ARG A 31 6.09 8.63 4.20
C ARG A 31 6.99 9.09 5.35
N ASN A 32 6.54 8.95 6.59
CA ASN A 32 7.31 9.32 7.78
C ASN A 32 8.10 8.16 8.37
N HIS A 33 7.98 6.96 7.82
CA HIS A 33 8.75 5.81 8.30
C HIS A 33 10.20 5.91 7.84
N ALA A 34 11.13 5.55 8.73
CA ALA A 34 12.56 5.60 8.42
C ALA A 34 12.88 4.72 7.21
N GLY A 35 13.67 5.26 6.28
CA GLY A 35 14.06 4.56 5.07
C GLY A 35 13.03 4.56 3.94
N CYS A 36 11.89 5.21 4.13
CA CYS A 36 10.92 5.40 3.06
C CYS A 36 11.43 6.48 2.10
N ILE A 37 11.74 6.09 0.87
CA ILE A 37 12.20 7.01 -0.17
C ILE A 37 11.01 7.57 -0.94
N ALA A 38 10.05 6.70 -1.28
CA ALA A 38 8.82 7.10 -1.97
C ALA A 38 7.69 6.17 -1.56
N TYR A 39 6.50 6.70 -1.44
CA TYR A 39 5.29 5.94 -1.13
C TYR A 39 4.10 6.70 -1.66
N ASP A 40 3.34 6.08 -2.55
CA ASP A 40 2.11 6.69 -3.07
C ASP A 40 1.11 5.62 -3.47
N VAL A 41 -0.15 6.03 -3.60
CA VAL A 41 -1.22 5.18 -4.07
C VAL A 41 -1.83 5.81 -5.32
N PHE A 42 -2.00 4.99 -6.37
CA PHE A 42 -2.49 5.42 -7.67
C PHE A 42 -3.75 4.65 -8.02
N GLN A 43 -4.76 5.36 -8.51
CA GLN A 43 -5.98 4.75 -9.00
C GLN A 43 -5.82 4.39 -10.48
N SER A 44 -6.36 3.25 -10.89
CA SER A 44 -6.37 2.86 -12.30
C SER A 44 -7.23 3.82 -13.10
N ALA A 45 -6.72 4.28 -14.24
CA ALA A 45 -7.46 5.15 -15.15
C ALA A 45 -8.52 4.39 -15.98
N THR A 46 -8.42 3.05 -16.03
CA THR A 46 -9.28 2.22 -16.88
C THR A 46 -10.15 1.23 -16.10
N ARG A 47 -9.87 1.04 -14.80
CA ARG A 47 -10.59 0.09 -13.94
C ARG A 47 -10.97 0.76 -12.64
N SER A 48 -12.25 0.98 -12.43
CA SER A 48 -12.77 1.71 -11.27
C SER A 48 -12.64 0.96 -9.93
N ASP A 49 -12.30 -0.33 -9.98
CA ASP A 49 -12.16 -1.20 -8.80
C ASP A 49 -10.70 -1.49 -8.42
N VAL A 50 -9.75 -0.83 -9.06
CA VAL A 50 -8.32 -1.12 -8.89
C VAL A 50 -7.53 0.12 -8.50
N PHE A 51 -6.67 -0.05 -7.47
CA PHE A 51 -5.59 0.91 -7.22
C PHE A 51 -4.28 0.16 -6.96
N MET A 52 -3.18 0.89 -6.92
CA MET A 52 -1.86 0.32 -6.70
C MET A 52 -1.04 1.21 -5.79
N PHE A 53 -0.38 0.60 -4.80
CA PHE A 53 0.70 1.26 -4.08
C PHE A 53 1.99 1.14 -4.87
N CYS A 54 2.76 2.22 -4.92
CA CYS A 54 4.10 2.24 -5.49
C CYS A 54 5.05 2.76 -4.41
N GLU A 55 6.01 1.92 -4.00
CA GLU A 55 6.86 2.19 -2.84
C GLU A 55 8.32 1.97 -3.18
N THR A 56 9.19 2.84 -2.66
CA THR A 56 10.63 2.65 -2.71
C THR A 56 11.20 2.76 -1.29
N TRP A 57 11.94 1.75 -0.88
CA TRP A 57 12.57 1.66 0.44
C TRP A 57 14.08 1.60 0.29
N LYS A 58 14.78 2.24 1.23
CA LYS A 58 16.25 2.30 1.24
C LYS A 58 16.87 0.90 1.28
N ASP A 59 16.33 0.02 2.14
CA ASP A 59 16.84 -1.32 2.38
C ASP A 59 15.75 -2.24 2.96
N ASP A 60 16.08 -3.51 3.08
CA ASP A 60 15.17 -4.52 3.62
C ASP A 60 14.81 -4.28 5.08
N ALA A 61 15.76 -3.80 5.88
CA ALA A 61 15.52 -3.51 7.28
C ALA A 61 14.46 -2.42 7.47
N SER A 62 14.49 -1.38 6.62
CA SER A 62 13.50 -0.31 6.64
C SER A 62 12.12 -0.81 6.25
N LEU A 63 12.04 -1.66 5.22
CA LEU A 63 10.79 -2.28 4.79
C LEU A 63 10.19 -3.15 5.90
N LYS A 64 11.01 -3.97 6.55
CA LYS A 64 10.56 -4.82 7.66
C LYS A 64 10.05 -3.99 8.83
N ALA A 65 10.76 -2.95 9.21
CA ALA A 65 10.34 -2.05 10.29
C ALA A 65 8.99 -1.38 9.97
N HIS A 66 8.79 -0.95 8.71
CA HIS A 66 7.51 -0.41 8.24
C HIS A 66 6.38 -1.42 8.44
N ALA A 67 6.59 -2.67 8.05
CA ALA A 67 5.57 -3.72 8.13
C ALA A 67 5.21 -4.11 9.57
N GLU A 68 6.05 -3.77 10.55
CA GLU A 68 5.81 -4.06 11.95
C GLU A 68 5.10 -2.93 12.70
N THR A 69 4.88 -1.78 12.06
CA THR A 69 4.22 -0.66 12.71
C THR A 69 2.74 -0.95 12.96
N PRO A 70 2.15 -0.40 14.05
CA PRO A 70 0.72 -0.55 14.31
C PRO A 70 -0.15 -0.02 13.19
N GLU A 71 0.23 1.11 12.58
CA GLU A 71 -0.51 1.72 11.48
C GLU A 71 -0.51 0.84 10.23
N PHE A 72 0.62 0.20 9.89
CA PHE A 72 0.66 -0.74 8.78
C PHE A 72 -0.33 -1.89 9.00
N LYS A 73 -0.27 -2.52 10.17
CA LYS A 73 -1.13 -3.66 10.50
C LYS A 73 -2.61 -3.28 10.47
N LYS A 74 -2.94 -2.12 11.01
CA LYS A 74 -4.32 -1.62 11.05
C LYS A 74 -4.88 -1.38 9.64
N TYR A 75 -4.18 -0.58 8.84
CA TYR A 75 -4.68 -0.19 7.53
C TYR A 75 -4.64 -1.31 6.51
N VAL A 76 -3.61 -2.17 6.55
CA VAL A 76 -3.57 -3.34 5.68
C VAL A 76 -4.72 -4.30 5.97
N ALA A 77 -5.05 -4.53 7.24
CA ALA A 77 -6.19 -5.36 7.61
C ALA A 77 -7.52 -4.79 7.08
N GLU A 78 -7.69 -3.47 7.16
CA GLU A 78 -8.88 -2.80 6.60
C GLU A 78 -8.96 -2.96 5.09
N ILE A 79 -7.84 -2.84 4.38
CA ILE A 79 -7.77 -2.99 2.93
C ILE A 79 -8.07 -4.44 2.53
N GLU A 80 -7.44 -5.41 3.21
CA GLU A 80 -7.65 -6.84 2.93
C GLU A 80 -9.10 -7.28 3.13
N ALA A 81 -9.81 -6.64 4.05
CA ALA A 81 -11.24 -6.92 4.25
C ALA A 81 -12.11 -6.44 3.08
N CYS A 82 -11.59 -5.58 2.22
CA CYS A 82 -12.33 -4.97 1.11
C CYS A 82 -12.10 -5.61 -0.25
N GLY A 83 -11.13 -6.52 -0.37
CA GLY A 83 -10.81 -7.14 -1.66
C GLY A 83 -9.54 -7.96 -1.61
N GLN A 84 -8.84 -8.02 -2.75
CA GLN A 84 -7.64 -8.84 -2.91
C GLN A 84 -6.42 -7.98 -3.21
N MET A 85 -5.29 -8.33 -2.60
CA MET A 85 -4.02 -7.66 -2.82
C MET A 85 -3.02 -8.61 -3.47
N LYS A 86 -2.18 -8.06 -4.36
CA LYS A 86 -1.09 -8.77 -5.00
C LYS A 86 0.16 -7.91 -4.95
N LEU A 87 1.22 -8.44 -4.37
CA LEU A 87 2.47 -7.72 -4.15
C LEU A 87 3.57 -8.22 -5.07
N GLU A 88 4.31 -7.27 -5.65
CA GLU A 88 5.54 -7.52 -6.41
C GLU A 88 6.68 -6.77 -5.74
N GLN A 89 7.82 -7.42 -5.60
CA GLN A 89 9.01 -6.84 -4.97
C GLN A 89 10.22 -6.97 -5.88
N PHE A 90 10.97 -5.88 -6.01
CA PHE A 90 12.18 -5.81 -6.84
C PHE A 90 13.31 -5.15 -6.05
N GLU A 91 14.53 -5.62 -6.28
CA GLU A 91 15.75 -4.96 -5.82
C GLU A 91 16.46 -4.28 -6.98
N PHE A 92 17.07 -3.11 -6.69
CA PHE A 92 17.84 -2.38 -7.70
C PHE A 92 18.88 -1.44 -7.09
#